data_6cabc43b15f783cc4b524db6927d591c
#
_entry.id   6cabc43b15f783cc4b524db6927d591c
#
_cell.length_a   1.000
_cell.length_b   1.000
_cell.length_c   1.000
_cell.angle_alpha   90.00
_cell.angle_beta   90.00
_cell.angle_gamma   90.00
#
_symmetry.space_group_name_H-M   'P 1'
#
loop_
_entity.id
_entity.type
_entity.pdbx_description
1 polymer ?
#
loop_
_entity_poly.entity_id
_entity_poly.type
_entity_poly.pdbx_seq_one_letter_code
_entity_poly.pdbx_strand_id
1 'polypeptide(L)'
;LRNIRDIPDEQHRFRSVEQVFGVLMVFTACSMAFAHGSNDVANAVGPLAAIVSTVQSGGEIAATAAVPWWILLVGGAGIVLGLVTYGWRVILTVGSKITELTPSRAFAATLGASTTVVIASGTGLPISTTHTLVGAVLGVGFARGIGALNLGVIGSIFMSWLITLPAGAGLAIVFFFIFRAIFGS
;
A
#
# COMPACT_ATOMS: atom_id res chain seq x y z
N LEU A 1 -1.80 47.26 5.70
CA LEU A 1 -3.18 46.79 5.59
C LEU A 1 -3.42 46.38 4.12
N ARG A 2 -3.12 45.12 3.80
CA ARG A 2 -3.32 44.55 2.48
C ARG A 2 -4.80 44.22 2.33
N ASN A 3 -5.44 44.78 1.31
CA ASN A 3 -6.89 44.71 1.10
C ASN A 3 -7.32 43.26 0.80
N ILE A 4 -8.24 42.73 1.58
CA ILE A 4 -8.80 41.37 1.52
C ILE A 4 -9.71 41.15 0.29
N ARG A 5 -9.67 42.03 -0.72
CA ARG A 5 -10.55 41.98 -1.90
C ARG A 5 -10.03 41.18 -3.10
N ASP A 6 -8.79 40.68 -3.05
CA ASP A 6 -8.16 39.97 -4.20
C ASP A 6 -8.18 38.45 -4.11
N ILE A 7 -8.90 37.87 -3.13
CA ILE A 7 -8.97 36.43 -2.90
C ILE A 7 -9.79 35.63 -3.95
N PRO A 8 -10.81 36.21 -4.63
CA PRO A 8 -11.63 35.43 -5.57
C PRO A 8 -10.89 34.96 -6.83
N ASP A 9 -9.93 35.72 -7.31
CA ASP A 9 -9.26 35.44 -8.60
C ASP A 9 -8.17 34.36 -8.47
N GLU A 10 -7.46 34.29 -7.35
CA GLU A 10 -6.49 33.23 -7.10
C GLU A 10 -7.17 31.87 -6.90
N GLN A 11 -8.30 31.82 -6.23
CA GLN A 11 -9.05 30.56 -6.07
C GLN A 11 -9.59 30.01 -7.39
N HIS A 12 -10.04 30.88 -8.30
CA HIS A 12 -10.49 30.48 -9.63
C HIS A 12 -9.33 30.01 -10.53
N ARG A 13 -8.19 30.63 -10.44
CA ARG A 13 -6.99 30.29 -11.21
C ARG A 13 -6.44 28.90 -10.84
N PHE A 14 -6.39 28.57 -9.55
CA PHE A 14 -5.97 27.25 -9.07
C PHE A 14 -7.01 26.16 -9.34
N ARG A 15 -8.29 26.50 -9.42
CA ARG A 15 -9.37 25.55 -9.67
C ARG A 15 -9.24 24.84 -11.02
N SER A 16 -8.87 25.56 -12.07
CA SER A 16 -8.64 24.98 -13.40
C SER A 16 -7.42 24.04 -13.42
N VAL A 17 -6.36 24.41 -12.71
CA VAL A 17 -5.16 23.57 -12.56
C VAL A 17 -5.51 22.29 -11.80
N GLU A 18 -6.23 22.37 -10.69
CA GLU A 18 -6.64 21.20 -9.91
C GLU A 18 -7.58 20.25 -10.68
N GLN A 19 -8.40 20.79 -11.60
CA GLN A 19 -9.23 19.95 -12.49
C GLN A 19 -8.38 19.11 -13.45
N VAL A 20 -7.33 19.69 -14.02
CA VAL A 20 -6.37 18.94 -14.87
C VAL A 20 -5.67 17.87 -14.06
N PHE A 21 -5.17 18.23 -12.88
CA PHE A 21 -4.54 17.25 -11.97
C PHE A 21 -5.52 16.18 -11.49
N GLY A 22 -6.82 16.46 -11.40
CA GLY A 22 -7.85 15.47 -11.11
C GLY A 22 -7.87 14.33 -12.13
N VAL A 23 -7.73 14.63 -13.41
CA VAL A 23 -7.63 13.61 -14.47
C VAL A 23 -6.30 12.85 -14.37
N LEU A 24 -5.19 13.57 -14.21
CA LEU A 24 -3.86 12.94 -14.08
C LEU A 24 -3.77 12.04 -12.84
N MET A 25 -4.43 12.43 -11.74
CA MET A 25 -4.51 11.65 -10.51
C MET A 25 -5.20 10.29 -10.75
N VAL A 26 -6.22 10.22 -11.61
CA VAL A 26 -6.87 8.95 -11.95
C VAL A 26 -5.87 8.00 -12.61
N PHE A 27 -5.06 8.48 -13.53
CA PHE A 27 -4.01 7.66 -14.17
C PHE A 27 -2.97 7.16 -13.17
N THR A 28 -2.47 8.03 -12.29
CA THR A 28 -1.50 7.61 -11.27
C THR A 28 -2.13 6.69 -10.21
N ALA A 29 -3.41 6.87 -9.88
CA ALA A 29 -4.15 5.96 -9.01
C ALA A 29 -4.30 4.56 -9.65
N CYS A 30 -4.62 4.48 -10.94
CA CYS A 30 -4.64 3.22 -11.68
C CYS A 30 -3.24 2.57 -11.72
N SER A 31 -2.20 3.36 -11.97
CA SER A 31 -0.81 2.90 -11.94
C SER A 31 -0.43 2.35 -10.57
N MET A 32 -0.82 3.05 -9.49
CA MET A 32 -0.59 2.59 -8.12
C MET A 32 -1.37 1.33 -7.80
N ALA A 33 -2.63 1.21 -8.26
CA ALA A 33 -3.44 0.01 -8.07
C ALA A 33 -2.80 -1.21 -8.77
N PHE A 34 -2.29 -1.04 -9.98
CA PHE A 34 -1.55 -2.08 -10.70
C PHE A 34 -0.26 -2.47 -9.99
N ALA A 35 0.56 -1.50 -9.57
CA ALA A 35 1.80 -1.71 -8.86
C ALA A 35 1.56 -2.41 -7.51
N HIS A 36 0.52 -2.00 -6.76
CA HIS A 36 0.07 -2.64 -5.53
C HIS A 36 -0.32 -4.10 -5.75
N GLY A 37 -1.21 -4.37 -6.72
CA GLY A 37 -1.65 -5.74 -7.01
C GLY A 37 -0.48 -6.65 -7.41
N SER A 38 0.43 -6.16 -8.23
CA SER A 38 1.63 -6.90 -8.65
C SER A 38 2.56 -7.22 -7.47
N ASN A 39 2.82 -6.26 -6.58
CA ASN A 39 3.72 -6.42 -5.45
C ASN A 39 3.09 -7.27 -4.33
N ASP A 40 1.87 -6.95 -3.91
CA ASP A 40 1.25 -7.60 -2.76
C ASP A 40 0.78 -9.03 -3.07
N VAL A 41 0.37 -9.32 -4.31
CA VAL A 41 0.13 -10.69 -4.75
C VAL A 41 1.42 -11.50 -4.64
N ALA A 42 2.55 -10.97 -5.10
CA ALA A 42 3.84 -11.65 -5.00
C ALA A 42 4.25 -11.91 -3.54
N ASN A 43 4.06 -10.93 -2.66
CA ASN A 43 4.37 -11.04 -1.23
C ASN A 43 3.52 -12.11 -0.50
N ALA A 44 2.25 -12.28 -0.90
CA ALA A 44 1.36 -13.31 -0.35
C ALA A 44 1.57 -14.69 -1.00
N VAL A 45 1.76 -14.71 -2.32
CA VAL A 45 1.86 -15.92 -3.13
C VAL A 45 3.24 -16.57 -3.00
N GLY A 46 4.30 -15.79 -2.85
CA GLY A 46 5.67 -16.30 -2.77
C GLY A 46 5.87 -17.37 -1.68
N PRO A 47 5.54 -17.09 -0.42
CA PRO A 47 5.64 -18.07 0.66
C PRO A 47 4.78 -19.32 0.42
N LEU A 48 3.56 -19.16 -0.11
CA LEU A 48 2.68 -20.27 -0.42
C LEU A 48 3.24 -21.14 -1.55
N ALA A 49 3.78 -20.54 -2.60
CA ALA A 49 4.42 -21.25 -3.71
C ALA A 49 5.65 -22.03 -3.23
N ALA A 50 6.44 -21.43 -2.33
CA ALA A 50 7.59 -22.11 -1.73
C ALA A 50 7.18 -23.34 -0.93
N ILE A 51 6.13 -23.24 -0.11
CA ILE A 51 5.58 -24.39 0.65
C ILE A 51 5.11 -25.49 -0.31
N VAL A 52 4.31 -25.14 -1.32
CA VAL A 52 3.79 -26.11 -2.30
C VAL A 52 4.94 -26.78 -3.05
N SER A 53 5.93 -26.03 -3.48
CA SER A 53 7.12 -26.58 -4.16
C SER A 53 7.90 -27.55 -3.27
N THR A 54 8.12 -27.20 -2.00
CA THR A 54 8.80 -28.08 -1.03
C THR A 54 8.05 -29.37 -0.78
N VAL A 55 6.71 -29.30 -0.66
CA VAL A 55 5.89 -30.52 -0.49
C VAL A 55 5.92 -31.39 -1.74
N GLN A 56 5.87 -30.82 -2.93
CA GLN A 56 5.90 -31.56 -4.19
C GLN A 56 7.26 -32.20 -4.50
N SER A 57 8.36 -31.58 -4.02
CA SER A 57 9.72 -32.13 -4.18
C SER A 57 10.12 -33.15 -3.10
N GLY A 58 9.21 -33.48 -2.18
CA GLY A 58 9.53 -34.43 -1.10
C GLY A 58 10.41 -33.85 0.00
N GLY A 59 10.41 -32.53 0.17
CA GLY A 59 11.15 -31.81 1.22
C GLY A 59 12.38 -31.07 0.74
N GLU A 60 12.72 -31.08 -0.55
CA GLU A 60 13.82 -30.32 -1.09
C GLU A 60 13.45 -28.83 -1.19
N ILE A 61 14.33 -27.96 -0.69
CA ILE A 61 14.17 -26.51 -0.76
C ILE A 61 14.90 -26.00 -2.01
N ALA A 62 14.13 -25.67 -3.04
CA ALA A 62 14.68 -25.08 -4.25
C ALA A 62 14.92 -23.56 -4.08
N ALA A 63 15.97 -23.03 -4.71
CA ALA A 63 16.26 -21.59 -4.72
C ALA A 63 15.18 -20.77 -5.45
N THR A 64 14.44 -21.40 -6.37
CA THR A 64 13.34 -20.79 -7.12
C THR A 64 12.17 -21.77 -7.14
N ALA A 65 10.97 -21.29 -6.79
CA ALA A 65 9.73 -22.07 -6.86
C ALA A 65 8.90 -21.61 -8.07
N ALA A 66 8.43 -22.57 -8.87
CA ALA A 66 7.42 -22.26 -9.88
C ALA A 66 6.12 -21.84 -9.19
N VAL A 67 5.48 -20.79 -9.68
CA VAL A 67 4.20 -20.30 -9.13
C VAL A 67 3.06 -20.82 -10.01
N PRO A 68 2.32 -21.84 -9.58
CA PRO A 68 1.14 -22.32 -10.30
C PRO A 68 0.07 -21.22 -10.38
N TRP A 69 -0.64 -21.15 -11.51
CA TRP A 69 -1.66 -20.14 -11.76
C TRP A 69 -2.80 -20.12 -10.72
N TRP A 70 -3.14 -21.26 -10.13
CA TRP A 70 -4.18 -21.34 -9.10
C TRP A 70 -3.77 -20.64 -7.79
N ILE A 71 -2.47 -20.62 -7.45
CA ILE A 71 -1.96 -19.89 -6.29
C ILE A 71 -2.10 -18.38 -6.52
N LEU A 72 -1.84 -17.92 -7.76
CA LEU A 72 -2.08 -16.52 -8.13
C LEU A 72 -3.57 -16.15 -7.99
N LEU A 73 -4.47 -17.03 -8.40
CA LEU A 73 -5.91 -16.80 -8.23
C LEU A 73 -6.33 -16.72 -6.76
N VAL A 74 -5.84 -17.61 -5.92
CA VAL A 74 -6.13 -17.61 -4.48
C VAL A 74 -5.59 -16.32 -3.83
N GLY A 75 -4.36 -15.92 -4.12
CA GLY A 75 -3.77 -14.69 -3.62
C GLY A 75 -4.53 -13.46 -4.09
N GLY A 76 -4.84 -13.38 -5.38
CA GLY A 76 -5.62 -12.28 -5.97
C GLY A 76 -7.04 -12.19 -5.39
N ALA A 77 -7.72 -13.32 -5.23
CA ALA A 77 -9.05 -13.35 -4.61
C ALA A 77 -9.01 -12.87 -3.16
N GLY A 78 -7.97 -13.26 -2.38
CA GLY A 78 -7.77 -12.78 -1.02
C GLY A 78 -7.59 -11.26 -0.94
N ILE A 79 -6.80 -10.66 -1.84
CA ILE A 79 -6.63 -9.21 -1.94
C ILE A 79 -7.95 -8.52 -2.26
N VAL A 80 -8.70 -9.02 -3.26
CA VAL A 80 -10.00 -8.45 -3.63
C VAL A 80 -10.97 -8.49 -2.44
N LEU A 81 -11.06 -9.60 -1.73
CA LEU A 81 -11.89 -9.72 -0.53
C LEU A 81 -11.47 -8.73 0.56
N GLY A 82 -10.17 -8.57 0.80
CA GLY A 82 -9.64 -7.59 1.75
C GLY A 82 -10.00 -6.15 1.37
N LEU A 83 -9.86 -5.80 0.10
CA LEU A 83 -10.22 -4.47 -0.41
C LEU A 83 -11.72 -4.18 -0.30
N VAL A 84 -12.57 -5.14 -0.64
CA VAL A 84 -14.04 -4.98 -0.56
C VAL A 84 -14.49 -4.82 0.88
N THR A 85 -13.88 -5.53 1.83
CA THR A 85 -14.30 -5.48 3.24
C THR A 85 -13.78 -4.24 3.98
N TYR A 86 -12.50 -3.94 3.91
CA TYR A 86 -11.84 -2.91 4.73
C TYR A 86 -11.10 -1.82 3.94
N GLY A 87 -10.88 -1.99 2.63
CA GLY A 87 -10.06 -1.09 1.82
C GLY A 87 -10.54 0.36 1.86
N TRP A 88 -11.85 0.60 1.90
CA TRP A 88 -12.42 1.95 1.97
C TRP A 88 -11.98 2.74 3.22
N ARG A 89 -11.78 2.08 4.36
CA ARG A 89 -11.29 2.73 5.60
C ARG A 89 -9.83 3.16 5.47
N VAL A 90 -9.02 2.34 4.81
CA VAL A 90 -7.61 2.67 4.52
C VAL A 90 -7.55 3.87 3.59
N ILE A 91 -8.32 3.86 2.50
CA ILE A 91 -8.40 4.97 1.53
C ILE A 91 -8.79 6.27 2.24
N LEU A 92 -9.82 6.26 3.09
CA LEU A 92 -10.23 7.45 3.86
C LEU A 92 -9.13 7.93 4.81
N THR A 93 -8.44 7.03 5.49
CA THR A 93 -7.40 7.41 6.45
C THR A 93 -6.19 8.03 5.74
N VAL A 94 -5.69 7.39 4.69
CA VAL A 94 -4.54 7.86 3.94
C VAL A 94 -4.86 9.12 3.14
N GLY A 95 -6.06 9.16 2.52
CA GLY A 95 -6.45 10.25 1.62
C GLY A 95 -6.89 11.53 2.32
N SER A 96 -7.33 11.48 3.59
CA SER A 96 -7.92 12.66 4.24
C SER A 96 -7.44 12.94 5.66
N LYS A 97 -6.81 11.99 6.34
CA LYS A 97 -6.50 12.15 7.78
C LYS A 97 -5.03 12.48 8.06
N ILE A 98 -4.10 12.19 7.16
CA ILE A 98 -2.66 12.43 7.34
C ILE A 98 -2.32 13.89 7.05
N THR A 99 -2.73 14.38 5.88
CA THR A 99 -2.61 15.76 5.42
C THR A 99 -3.72 16.05 4.44
N GLU A 100 -4.01 17.33 4.22
CA GLU A 100 -5.00 17.75 3.23
C GLU A 100 -4.46 17.52 1.81
N LEU A 101 -5.06 16.59 1.08
CA LEU A 101 -4.68 16.26 -0.29
C LEU A 101 -5.63 16.93 -1.29
N THR A 102 -5.12 17.92 -2.03
CA THR A 102 -5.73 18.38 -3.28
C THR A 102 -5.40 17.40 -4.42
N PRO A 103 -6.10 17.44 -5.57
CA PRO A 103 -5.78 16.59 -6.72
C PRO A 103 -4.31 16.63 -7.14
N SER A 104 -3.69 17.82 -7.18
CA SER A 104 -2.27 17.96 -7.53
C SER A 104 -1.33 17.30 -6.52
N ARG A 105 -1.63 17.40 -5.23
CA ARG A 105 -0.87 16.76 -4.15
C ARG A 105 -1.04 15.25 -4.14
N ALA A 106 -2.28 14.78 -4.35
CA ALA A 106 -2.57 13.37 -4.49
C ALA A 106 -1.87 12.77 -5.71
N PHE A 107 -1.85 13.49 -6.86
CA PHE A 107 -1.07 13.10 -8.03
C PHE A 107 0.42 12.93 -7.70
N ALA A 108 1.03 13.90 -7.04
CA ALA A 108 2.45 13.83 -6.66
C ALA A 108 2.74 12.64 -5.73
N ALA A 109 1.88 12.42 -4.72
CA ALA A 109 2.01 11.30 -3.79
C ALA A 109 1.85 9.94 -4.48
N THR A 110 0.81 9.77 -5.31
CA THR A 110 0.57 8.49 -6.00
C THR A 110 1.60 8.23 -7.09
N LEU A 111 2.08 9.25 -7.80
CA LEU A 111 3.17 9.12 -8.78
C LEU A 111 4.46 8.66 -8.09
N GLY A 112 4.86 9.31 -7.00
CA GLY A 112 6.05 8.92 -6.23
C GLY A 112 5.93 7.51 -5.66
N ALA A 113 4.78 7.17 -5.09
CA ALA A 113 4.54 5.84 -4.54
C ALA A 113 4.57 4.76 -5.62
N SER A 114 3.82 4.91 -6.72
CA SER A 114 3.77 3.92 -7.80
C SER A 114 5.12 3.71 -8.46
N THR A 115 5.88 4.78 -8.70
CA THR A 115 7.24 4.69 -9.25
C THR A 115 8.16 3.91 -8.32
N THR A 116 8.12 4.19 -7.03
CA THR A 116 8.92 3.47 -6.02
C THR A 116 8.57 1.98 -5.98
N VAL A 117 7.27 1.64 -5.98
CA VAL A 117 6.82 0.24 -5.97
C VAL A 117 7.25 -0.50 -7.24
N VAL A 118 7.09 0.13 -8.41
CA VAL A 118 7.50 -0.48 -9.69
C VAL A 118 9.01 -0.74 -9.74
N ILE A 119 9.82 0.23 -9.31
CA ILE A 119 11.28 0.06 -9.27
C ILE A 119 11.67 -1.06 -8.29
N ALA A 120 11.11 -1.07 -7.08
CA ALA A 120 11.40 -2.09 -6.09
C ALA A 120 10.99 -3.50 -6.57
N SER A 121 9.79 -3.61 -7.16
CA SER A 121 9.32 -4.89 -7.74
C SER A 121 10.21 -5.35 -8.90
N GLY A 122 10.65 -4.44 -9.77
CA GLY A 122 11.54 -4.74 -10.88
C GLY A 122 12.97 -5.16 -10.43
N THR A 123 13.40 -4.73 -9.26
CA THR A 123 14.68 -5.14 -8.66
C THR A 123 14.58 -6.35 -7.72
N GLY A 124 13.37 -6.88 -7.54
CA GLY A 124 13.12 -8.03 -6.65
C GLY A 124 13.18 -7.69 -5.17
N LEU A 125 13.10 -6.41 -4.80
CA LEU A 125 13.06 -5.97 -3.40
C LEU A 125 11.63 -6.07 -2.86
N PRO A 126 11.37 -6.89 -1.83
CA PRO A 126 10.06 -6.95 -1.20
C PRO A 126 9.83 -5.66 -0.40
N ILE A 127 8.79 -4.93 -0.72
CA ILE A 127 8.41 -3.71 -0.02
C ILE A 127 6.94 -3.73 0.37
N SER A 128 6.57 -2.91 1.35
CA SER A 128 5.18 -2.66 1.68
C SER A 128 4.66 -1.47 0.85
N THR A 129 3.69 -1.72 0.00
CA THR A 129 3.01 -0.70 -0.80
C THR A 129 2.29 0.33 0.07
N THR A 130 1.72 -0.10 1.20
CA THR A 130 1.07 0.80 2.17
C THR A 130 2.10 1.74 2.83
N HIS A 131 3.26 1.23 3.26
CA HIS A 131 4.33 2.07 3.82
C HIS A 131 4.83 3.07 2.77
N THR A 132 5.00 2.64 1.54
CA THR A 132 5.45 3.50 0.44
C THR A 132 4.45 4.61 0.14
N LEU A 133 3.15 4.30 0.08
CA LEU A 133 2.10 5.31 -0.16
C LEU A 133 2.00 6.30 1.01
N VAL A 134 2.00 5.81 2.25
CA VAL A 134 2.00 6.69 3.43
C VAL A 134 3.24 7.58 3.45
N GLY A 135 4.42 7.02 3.15
CA GLY A 135 5.66 7.78 3.04
C GLY A 135 5.59 8.89 1.98
N ALA A 136 5.01 8.60 0.82
CA ALA A 136 4.82 9.59 -0.24
C ALA A 136 3.84 10.71 0.18
N VAL A 137 2.73 10.37 0.85
CA VAL A 137 1.79 11.35 1.42
C VAL A 137 2.45 12.21 2.50
N LEU A 138 3.28 11.60 3.36
CA LEU A 138 4.08 12.32 4.35
C LEU A 138 5.07 13.28 3.67
N GLY A 139 5.76 12.84 2.61
CA GLY A 139 6.68 13.69 1.85
C GLY A 139 6.00 14.93 1.28
N VAL A 140 4.80 14.76 0.70
CA VAL A 140 3.96 15.89 0.25
C VAL A 140 3.55 16.80 1.40
N GLY A 141 3.19 16.21 2.55
CA GLY A 141 2.85 16.96 3.76
C GLY A 141 4.04 17.76 4.31
N PHE A 142 5.23 17.16 4.35
CA PHE A 142 6.46 17.84 4.78
C PHE A 142 6.83 19.01 3.85
N ALA A 143 6.63 18.89 2.55
CA ALA A 143 6.86 19.98 1.61
C ALA A 143 5.96 21.20 1.88
N ARG A 144 4.83 21.01 2.55
CA ARG A 144 3.91 22.08 3.02
C ARG A 144 4.27 22.63 4.39
N GLY A 145 5.17 21.99 5.11
CA GLY A 145 5.54 22.27 6.49
C GLY A 145 4.90 21.30 7.49
N ILE A 146 5.57 21.13 8.63
CA ILE A 146 5.17 20.17 9.68
C ILE A 146 3.75 20.43 10.20
N GLY A 147 3.34 21.70 10.24
CA GLY A 147 1.99 22.09 10.69
C GLY A 147 0.85 21.59 9.80
N ALA A 148 1.15 21.14 8.57
CA ALA A 148 0.17 20.56 7.66
C ALA A 148 -0.08 19.05 7.91
N LEU A 149 0.64 18.44 8.84
CA LEU A 149 0.59 17.01 9.17
C LEU A 149 -0.17 16.76 10.45
N ASN A 150 -1.00 15.72 10.42
CA ASN A 150 -1.64 15.22 11.64
C ASN A 150 -0.75 14.20 12.35
N LEU A 151 0.09 14.69 13.27
CA LEU A 151 1.05 13.86 13.99
C LEU A 151 0.41 12.75 14.83
N GLY A 152 -0.82 12.94 15.31
CA GLY A 152 -1.56 11.90 16.04
C GLY A 152 -1.93 10.71 15.15
N VAL A 153 -2.40 10.97 13.93
CA VAL A 153 -2.69 9.92 12.94
C VAL A 153 -1.40 9.22 12.51
N ILE A 154 -0.35 9.98 12.25
CA ILE A 154 0.96 9.45 11.88
C ILE A 154 1.49 8.51 12.97
N GLY A 155 1.48 8.94 14.23
CA GLY A 155 1.90 8.10 15.37
C GLY A 155 1.09 6.80 15.46
N SER A 156 -0.22 6.86 15.25
CA SER A 156 -1.11 5.68 15.22
C SER A 156 -0.75 4.71 14.09
N ILE A 157 -0.42 5.24 12.89
CA ILE A 157 0.01 4.41 11.75
C ILE A 157 1.35 3.72 12.06
N PHE A 158 2.33 4.44 12.56
CA PHE A 158 3.63 3.87 12.94
C PHE A 158 3.50 2.81 14.03
N MET A 159 2.65 3.05 15.03
CA MET A 159 2.36 2.06 16.08
C MET A 159 1.72 0.80 15.49
N SER A 160 0.80 0.95 14.55
CA SER A 160 0.19 -0.18 13.84
C SER A 160 1.24 -1.02 13.11
N TRP A 161 2.21 -0.39 12.45
CA TRP A 161 3.31 -1.10 11.79
C TRP A 161 4.17 -1.90 12.76
N LEU A 162 4.50 -1.29 13.91
CA LEU A 162 5.27 -1.97 14.95
C LEU A 162 4.54 -3.20 15.52
N ILE A 163 3.23 -3.11 15.70
CA ILE A 163 2.40 -4.19 16.26
C ILE A 163 2.17 -5.30 15.22
N THR A 164 2.09 -4.97 13.93
CA THR A 164 1.75 -5.93 12.87
C THR A 164 2.75 -7.10 12.80
N LEU A 165 4.05 -6.84 12.96
CA LEU A 165 5.07 -7.89 12.90
C LEU A 165 4.94 -8.92 14.04
N PRO A 166 4.89 -8.53 15.34
CA PRO A 166 4.67 -9.47 16.42
C PRO A 166 3.32 -10.20 16.33
N ALA A 167 2.25 -9.49 15.90
CA ALA A 167 0.94 -10.09 15.74
C ALA A 167 0.94 -11.16 14.63
N GLY A 168 1.56 -10.88 13.48
CA GLY A 168 1.71 -11.84 12.40
C GLY A 168 2.53 -13.07 12.82
N ALA A 169 3.66 -12.87 13.50
CA ALA A 169 4.47 -13.94 14.04
C ALA A 169 3.70 -14.80 15.05
N GLY A 170 2.97 -14.17 15.97
CA GLY A 170 2.15 -14.88 16.96
C GLY A 170 1.05 -15.73 16.32
N LEU A 171 0.33 -15.18 15.34
CA LEU A 171 -0.68 -15.91 14.58
C LEU A 171 -0.07 -17.10 13.81
N ALA A 172 1.08 -16.91 13.18
CA ALA A 172 1.78 -17.98 12.45
C ALA A 172 2.15 -19.14 13.39
N ILE A 173 2.67 -18.83 14.60
CA ILE A 173 2.98 -19.83 15.63
C ILE A 173 1.71 -20.60 16.06
N VAL A 174 0.63 -19.88 16.34
CA VAL A 174 -0.64 -20.49 16.75
C VAL A 174 -1.17 -21.44 15.67
N PHE A 175 -1.24 -20.98 14.41
CA PHE A 175 -1.70 -21.82 13.31
C PHE A 175 -0.77 -23.02 13.05
N PHE A 176 0.54 -22.82 13.18
CA PHE A 176 1.49 -23.93 13.07
C PHE A 176 1.18 -25.06 14.08
N PHE A 177 0.98 -24.72 15.34
CA PHE A 177 0.65 -25.74 16.35
C PHE A 177 -0.74 -26.37 16.16
N ILE A 178 -1.73 -25.58 15.72
CA ILE A 178 -3.06 -26.10 15.39
C ILE A 178 -2.96 -27.11 14.25
N PHE A 179 -2.31 -26.74 13.13
CA PHE A 179 -2.18 -27.64 11.99
C PHE A 179 -1.32 -28.86 12.30
N ARG A 180 -0.27 -28.69 13.09
CA ARG A 180 0.53 -29.81 13.57
C ARG A 180 -0.29 -30.77 14.44
N ALA A 181 -1.19 -30.28 15.28
CA ALA A 181 -2.06 -31.13 16.11
C ALA A 181 -3.13 -31.88 15.28
N ILE A 182 -3.59 -31.27 14.18
CA ILE A 182 -4.65 -31.82 13.32
C ILE A 182 -4.07 -32.78 12.27
N PHE A 183 -2.94 -32.45 11.66
CA PHE A 183 -2.40 -33.14 10.49
C PHE A 183 -1.01 -33.74 10.71
N GLY A 184 -0.34 -33.38 11.80
CA GLY A 184 1.01 -33.83 12.07
C GLY A 184 0.98 -35.10 12.94
N SER A 185 1.26 -36.21 12.31
CA SER A 185 1.70 -37.41 13.00
C SER A 185 3.22 -37.35 13.17
#